data_0ae5940686a91aac065f081ed58166a7
#
_entry.id   0ae5940686a91aac065f081ed58166a7
#
_cell.length_a   1.000
_cell.length_b   1.000
_cell.length_c   1.000
_cell.angle_alpha   90.00
_cell.angle_beta   90.00
_cell.angle_gamma   90.00
#
_symmetry.space_group_name_H-M   'P 1'
#
loop_
_entity.id
_entity.type
_entity.pdbx_description
1 polymer ?
#
loop_
_entity_poly.entity_id
_entity_poly.type
_entity_poly.pdbx_seq_one_letter_code
_entity_poly.pdbx_strand_id
1 'polypeptide(L)'
;MGRLFWKFFLFIWLAQMAGVVGVGTYFWHERDQAPQFAEGPPFDRPPDGERRPPPPPRFGEGPSLAGQAGGEAHQAPPPNHRRDRGLPMVPILSGLMVSLLSALALAWYFARPIRQLRRAFDAAAGGDLGVRIGEGMGGRRDELADLGRDFDHMTERLGHLVEGQKRLLHDVSHEMRSPLARLQAAIGLARQQPEHFDETLARIEREGERMDALVDELLTLSRLQAGVAGELEDVDLQELLEGIVEDARFEGSARQVSVELSIAELPTVRANPALLHRAIENVVRNALHHSPPGSTVRVTGRAEGRRLRLSIVDQGPGVPAEALEKIFQPFYRGGGKTSGGGYGLGLAIAERVIAAVDGQIQAKIADASGLVVNIDLPV
;
A
#
# COMPACT_ATOMS: atom_id res chain seq x y z
N MET A 1 -7.46 -12.43 27.37
CA MET A 1 -6.81 -13.26 26.33
C MET A 1 -7.87 -13.70 25.31
N GLY A 2 -7.61 -13.49 23.99
CA GLY A 2 -8.63 -13.77 22.97
C GLY A 2 -8.75 -15.26 22.62
N ARG A 3 -9.88 -15.65 22.01
CA ARG A 3 -10.15 -17.05 21.54
C ARG A 3 -9.03 -17.58 20.63
N LEU A 4 -8.37 -16.72 19.84
CA LEU A 4 -7.30 -17.09 18.92
C LEU A 4 -6.02 -17.51 19.67
N PHE A 5 -5.67 -16.80 20.73
CA PHE A 5 -4.52 -17.14 21.59
C PHE A 5 -4.67 -18.57 22.14
N TRP A 6 -5.83 -18.93 22.68
CA TRP A 6 -6.07 -20.27 23.23
C TRP A 6 -6.02 -21.36 22.17
N LYS A 7 -6.52 -21.09 20.93
CA LYS A 7 -6.42 -22.04 19.83
C LYS A 7 -4.98 -22.29 19.40
N PHE A 8 -4.17 -21.25 19.22
CA PHE A 8 -2.76 -21.38 18.87
C PHE A 8 -1.97 -22.05 19.99
N PHE A 9 -2.19 -21.62 21.24
CA PHE A 9 -1.56 -22.21 22.41
C PHE A 9 -1.85 -23.72 22.50
N LEU A 10 -3.11 -24.09 22.42
CA LEU A 10 -3.52 -25.51 22.54
C LEU A 10 -2.96 -26.34 21.39
N PHE A 11 -3.02 -25.84 20.16
CA PHE A 11 -2.49 -26.55 18.99
C PHE A 11 -0.99 -26.78 19.09
N ILE A 12 -0.23 -25.73 19.40
CA ILE A 12 1.24 -25.80 19.49
C ILE A 12 1.64 -26.67 20.68
N TRP A 13 0.97 -26.52 21.83
CA TRP A 13 1.23 -27.32 23.01
C TRP A 13 0.95 -28.81 22.80
N LEU A 14 -0.18 -29.15 22.17
CA LEU A 14 -0.51 -30.52 21.81
C LEU A 14 0.48 -31.12 20.83
N ALA A 15 0.90 -30.39 19.82
CA ALA A 15 1.90 -30.84 18.85
C ALA A 15 3.26 -31.11 19.52
N GLN A 16 3.70 -30.25 20.42
CA GLN A 16 4.95 -30.43 21.17
C GLN A 16 4.84 -31.55 22.18
N MET A 17 3.70 -31.67 22.87
CA MET A 17 3.45 -32.76 23.80
C MET A 17 3.46 -34.14 23.10
N ALA A 18 2.82 -34.23 21.91
CA ALA A 18 2.87 -35.46 21.10
C ALA A 18 4.28 -35.81 20.70
N GLY A 19 5.14 -34.81 20.35
CA GLY A 19 6.56 -35.02 20.08
C GLY A 19 7.32 -35.56 21.26
N VAL A 20 7.15 -34.98 22.46
CA VAL A 20 7.84 -35.43 23.70
C VAL A 20 7.40 -36.83 24.08
N VAL A 21 6.11 -37.12 24.00
CA VAL A 21 5.57 -38.47 24.29
C VAL A 21 6.04 -39.48 23.25
N GLY A 22 6.05 -39.12 21.94
CA GLY A 22 6.53 -40.00 20.88
C GLY A 22 8.00 -40.34 21.01
N VAL A 23 8.85 -39.37 21.30
CA VAL A 23 10.28 -39.59 21.57
C VAL A 23 10.47 -40.43 22.83
N GLY A 24 9.74 -40.17 23.90
CA GLY A 24 9.80 -40.95 25.15
C GLY A 24 9.40 -42.40 24.95
N THR A 25 8.32 -42.67 24.19
CA THR A 25 7.87 -44.05 23.87
C THR A 25 8.83 -44.79 22.95
N TYR A 26 9.43 -44.07 21.97
CA TYR A 26 10.42 -44.64 21.08
C TYR A 26 11.67 -45.12 21.88
N PHE A 27 12.25 -44.28 22.73
CA PHE A 27 13.39 -44.66 23.56
C PHE A 27 13.04 -45.76 24.57
N TRP A 28 11.82 -45.79 25.09
CA TRP A 28 11.39 -46.86 25.98
C TRP A 28 11.29 -48.19 25.23
N HIS A 29 10.74 -48.20 24.01
CA HIS A 29 10.61 -49.41 23.18
C HIS A 29 11.96 -49.94 22.69
N GLU A 30 12.88 -49.06 22.26
CA GLU A 30 14.25 -49.45 21.83
C GLU A 30 15.06 -50.04 22.99
N ARG A 31 14.84 -49.54 24.20
CA ARG A 31 15.48 -50.06 25.40
C ARG A 31 14.93 -51.42 25.80
N ASP A 32 13.70 -51.76 25.50
CA ASP A 32 13.09 -53.07 25.75
C ASP A 32 13.51 -54.11 24.71
N GLN A 33 13.93 -53.67 23.53
CA GLN A 33 14.46 -54.54 22.45
C GLN A 33 15.98 -54.74 22.50
N ALA A 34 16.71 -54.10 23.41
CA ALA A 34 18.13 -54.38 23.58
C ALA A 34 18.32 -55.86 23.86
N PRO A 35 19.07 -56.60 23.02
CA PRO A 35 19.22 -58.04 23.17
C PRO A 35 19.77 -58.32 24.56
N GLN A 36 19.07 -59.14 25.35
CA GLN A 36 19.62 -59.79 26.52
C GLN A 36 20.80 -60.57 25.97
N PHE A 37 22.02 -60.12 26.23
CA PHE A 37 23.18 -60.91 25.96
C PHE A 37 22.91 -62.26 26.62
N ALA A 38 22.75 -63.27 25.79
CA ALA A 38 22.50 -64.62 26.18
C ALA A 38 23.56 -65.02 27.25
N GLU A 39 23.07 -65.52 28.36
CA GLU A 39 23.92 -66.27 29.32
C GLU A 39 24.83 -67.15 28.48
N GLY A 40 26.12 -66.95 28.61
CA GLY A 40 27.11 -67.84 27.99
C GLY A 40 26.79 -69.29 28.32
N PRO A 41 27.10 -70.25 27.44
CA PRO A 41 26.72 -71.63 27.62
C PRO A 41 27.19 -72.08 29.01
N PRO A 42 26.43 -72.93 29.76
CA PRO A 42 26.75 -73.39 31.06
C PRO A 42 28.11 -74.13 30.96
N PHE A 43 29.07 -73.73 31.79
CA PHE A 43 30.33 -74.45 31.93
C PHE A 43 30.00 -75.90 32.31
N ASP A 44 30.15 -76.84 31.35
CA ASP A 44 30.09 -78.26 31.61
C ASP A 44 31.21 -78.64 32.61
N ARG A 45 30.79 -79.03 33.80
CA ARG A 45 31.72 -79.72 34.71
C ARG A 45 32.19 -80.98 34.00
N PRO A 46 33.54 -81.19 33.88
CA PRO A 46 33.99 -82.46 33.40
C PRO A 46 33.58 -83.60 34.39
N PRO A 47 33.25 -84.81 33.89
CA PRO A 47 32.78 -85.89 34.70
C PRO A 47 33.93 -86.36 35.64
N ASP A 48 33.56 -86.57 36.92
CA ASP A 48 34.45 -87.14 37.95
C ASP A 48 35.04 -88.48 37.46
N GLY A 49 36.37 -88.50 37.16
CA GLY A 49 37.00 -89.80 36.85
C GLY A 49 38.36 -89.81 36.18
N GLU A 50 39.06 -88.75 35.96
CA GLU A 50 40.44 -88.87 35.42
C GLU A 50 41.51 -88.44 36.42
N ARG A 51 42.41 -89.39 36.67
CA ARG A 51 43.52 -89.33 37.61
C ARG A 51 44.53 -88.24 37.25
N ARG A 52 44.87 -87.43 38.23
CA ARG A 52 45.96 -86.42 38.11
C ARG A 52 47.28 -87.14 37.76
N PRO A 53 48.06 -86.65 36.80
CA PRO A 53 49.42 -87.08 36.58
C PRO A 53 50.31 -86.66 37.78
N PRO A 54 51.34 -87.43 38.11
CA PRO A 54 52.21 -87.13 39.27
C PRO A 54 53.04 -85.88 39.04
N PRO A 55 53.43 -85.17 40.10
CA PRO A 55 54.24 -83.97 39.99
C PRO A 55 55.67 -84.26 39.56
N PRO A 56 56.34 -83.41 38.76
CA PRO A 56 57.73 -83.54 38.38
C PRO A 56 58.68 -83.31 39.59
N PRO A 57 59.90 -83.89 39.55
CA PRO A 57 60.80 -83.86 40.68
C PRO A 57 61.40 -82.48 40.97
N ARG A 58 61.56 -82.18 42.24
CA ARG A 58 62.24 -81.00 42.76
C ARG A 58 63.74 -81.04 42.47
N PHE A 59 64.27 -79.97 41.88
CA PHE A 59 65.70 -79.67 41.89
C PHE A 59 65.95 -78.26 42.43
N GLY A 60 66.83 -78.19 43.44
CA GLY A 60 67.79 -77.14 43.69
C GLY A 60 67.36 -75.95 44.54
N GLU A 61 67.84 -75.94 45.70
CA GLU A 61 67.87 -74.88 46.71
C GLU A 61 68.56 -73.61 46.20
N GLY A 62 67.98 -72.44 46.54
CA GLY A 62 68.61 -71.10 46.50
C GLY A 62 67.81 -70.12 47.32
N PRO A 63 68.46 -69.20 48.08
CA PRO A 63 67.93 -68.74 49.36
C PRO A 63 66.87 -67.60 49.28
N SER A 64 65.96 -67.70 50.17
CA SER A 64 65.23 -66.65 50.95
C SER A 64 65.33 -65.20 50.49
N LEU A 65 64.23 -64.60 50.14
CA LEU A 65 63.86 -63.25 50.61
C LEU A 65 62.37 -63.20 50.87
N ALA A 66 62.13 -62.77 52.09
CA ALA A 66 60.81 -62.58 52.69
C ALA A 66 59.94 -61.58 51.90
N GLY A 67 58.67 -61.82 51.88
CA GLY A 67 57.80 -60.69 51.76
C GLY A 67 56.46 -60.90 50.98
N GLN A 68 55.46 -60.95 51.76
CA GLN A 68 54.11 -60.59 51.44
C GLN A 68 53.19 -61.62 50.79
N ALA A 69 52.41 -62.15 51.66
CA ALA A 69 51.14 -62.77 51.42
C ALA A 69 50.16 -61.75 50.74
N GLY A 70 49.87 -61.97 49.52
CA GLY A 70 48.77 -61.34 48.82
C GLY A 70 47.66 -62.35 48.61
N GLY A 71 46.71 -62.39 49.50
CA GLY A 71 45.52 -63.19 49.32
C GLY A 71 44.73 -62.68 48.10
N GLU A 72 44.58 -63.57 47.13
CA GLU A 72 43.60 -63.37 46.10
C GLU A 72 42.21 -63.41 46.75
N ALA A 73 41.71 -62.17 47.07
CA ALA A 73 40.36 -62.01 47.46
C ALA A 73 39.48 -62.36 46.21
N HIS A 74 38.76 -63.46 46.33
CA HIS A 74 37.63 -63.70 45.46
C HIS A 74 36.73 -62.44 45.49
N GLN A 75 36.84 -61.62 44.47
CA GLN A 75 35.87 -60.54 44.24
C GLN A 75 34.51 -61.19 43.96
N ALA A 76 33.66 -61.09 44.95
CA ALA A 76 32.24 -61.38 44.75
C ALA A 76 31.71 -60.60 43.56
N PRO A 77 30.89 -61.18 42.71
CA PRO A 77 30.30 -60.43 41.61
C PRO A 77 29.60 -59.18 42.16
N PRO A 78 29.77 -58.04 41.51
CA PRO A 78 29.14 -56.76 41.97
C PRO A 78 27.66 -57.01 42.18
N PRO A 79 27.05 -56.38 43.20
CA PRO A 79 25.67 -56.58 43.50
C PRO A 79 24.90 -56.17 42.26
N ASN A 80 24.00 -57.01 41.76
CA ASN A 80 23.01 -56.71 40.74
C ASN A 80 22.20 -55.50 41.22
N HIS A 81 22.64 -54.30 40.82
CA HIS A 81 21.80 -53.14 40.94
C HIS A 81 20.54 -53.46 40.12
N ARG A 82 19.48 -53.85 40.78
CA ARG A 82 18.15 -53.81 40.24
C ARG A 82 17.99 -52.37 39.70
N ARG A 83 18.23 -52.20 38.40
CA ARG A 83 17.89 -50.95 37.73
C ARG A 83 16.40 -50.75 37.94
N ASP A 84 16.11 -49.82 38.84
CA ASP A 84 14.74 -49.39 39.05
C ASP A 84 14.14 -49.06 37.67
N ARG A 85 13.15 -49.86 37.27
CA ARG A 85 12.37 -49.70 36.02
C ARG A 85 11.42 -48.51 36.11
N GLY A 86 11.76 -47.44 36.85
CA GLY A 86 11.00 -46.22 36.92
C GLY A 86 11.06 -45.45 35.59
N LEU A 87 9.93 -45.04 35.12
CA LEU A 87 9.83 -44.02 34.03
C LEU A 87 10.74 -42.84 34.37
N PRO A 88 11.51 -42.30 33.41
CA PRO A 88 12.40 -41.15 33.64
C PRO A 88 11.53 -39.87 33.81
N MET A 89 10.96 -39.72 35.01
CA MET A 89 10.02 -38.65 35.31
C MET A 89 10.62 -37.26 35.17
N VAL A 90 11.90 -37.08 35.50
CA VAL A 90 12.59 -35.78 35.45
C VAL A 90 12.70 -35.25 34.01
N PRO A 91 13.23 -36.00 33.01
CA PRO A 91 13.26 -35.51 31.63
C PRO A 91 11.90 -35.36 31.01
N ILE A 92 10.91 -36.15 31.38
CA ILE A 92 9.52 -35.98 30.90
C ILE A 92 8.92 -34.68 31.43
N LEU A 93 9.04 -34.42 32.73
CA LEU A 93 8.49 -33.19 33.34
C LEU A 93 9.22 -31.94 32.82
N SER A 94 10.54 -31.96 32.66
CA SER A 94 11.29 -30.85 32.08
C SER A 94 10.90 -30.60 30.63
N GLY A 95 10.72 -31.62 29.80
CA GLY A 95 10.26 -31.53 28.43
C GLY A 95 8.86 -30.92 28.33
N LEU A 96 7.93 -31.33 29.18
CA LEU A 96 6.58 -30.78 29.24
C LEU A 96 6.57 -29.28 29.65
N MET A 97 7.42 -28.92 30.62
CA MET A 97 7.55 -27.52 31.05
C MET A 97 8.10 -26.63 29.94
N VAL A 98 9.17 -27.07 29.26
CA VAL A 98 9.76 -26.35 28.10
C VAL A 98 8.71 -26.24 26.98
N SER A 99 7.99 -27.32 26.69
CA SER A 99 6.89 -27.32 25.69
C SER A 99 5.78 -26.32 26.05
N LEU A 100 5.37 -26.29 27.31
CA LEU A 100 4.34 -25.34 27.77
C LEU A 100 4.82 -23.88 27.62
N LEU A 101 6.05 -23.57 28.06
CA LEU A 101 6.62 -22.22 27.95
C LEU A 101 6.81 -21.78 26.50
N SER A 102 7.31 -22.66 25.64
CA SER A 102 7.50 -22.33 24.22
C SER A 102 6.15 -22.15 23.50
N ALA A 103 5.15 -22.99 23.81
CA ALA A 103 3.80 -22.84 23.27
C ALA A 103 3.16 -21.49 23.69
N LEU A 104 3.33 -21.11 24.96
CA LEU A 104 2.84 -19.84 25.49
C LEU A 104 3.51 -18.64 24.81
N ALA A 105 4.85 -18.69 24.69
CA ALA A 105 5.63 -17.66 24.03
C ALA A 105 5.24 -17.49 22.54
N LEU A 106 5.11 -18.60 21.81
CA LEU A 106 4.74 -18.60 20.41
C LEU A 106 3.30 -18.09 20.20
N ALA A 107 2.38 -18.58 21.05
CA ALA A 107 0.99 -18.12 21.00
C ALA A 107 0.89 -16.60 21.26
N TRP A 108 1.66 -16.07 22.21
CA TRP A 108 1.71 -14.64 22.51
C TRP A 108 2.35 -13.85 21.36
N TYR A 109 3.43 -14.39 20.77
CA TYR A 109 4.16 -13.79 19.65
C TYR A 109 3.29 -13.58 18.41
N PHE A 110 2.44 -14.55 18.07
CA PHE A 110 1.54 -14.45 16.92
C PHE A 110 0.18 -13.78 17.24
N ALA A 111 -0.39 -14.06 18.40
CA ALA A 111 -1.72 -13.55 18.70
C ALA A 111 -1.76 -12.03 18.96
N ARG A 112 -0.65 -11.44 19.42
CA ARG A 112 -0.59 -10.00 19.70
C ARG A 112 -0.71 -9.14 18.44
N PRO A 113 0.11 -9.32 17.38
CA PRO A 113 0.02 -8.52 16.17
C PRO A 113 -1.29 -8.75 15.40
N ILE A 114 -1.78 -9.99 15.35
CA ILE A 114 -3.08 -10.28 14.71
C ILE A 114 -4.23 -9.53 15.40
N ARG A 115 -4.19 -9.41 16.73
CA ARG A 115 -5.20 -8.62 17.46
C ARG A 115 -5.06 -7.12 17.23
N GLN A 116 -3.83 -6.62 17.10
CA GLN A 116 -3.59 -5.23 16.76
C GLN A 116 -4.13 -4.92 15.35
N LEU A 117 -3.80 -5.77 14.39
CA LEU A 117 -4.29 -5.66 13.01
C LEU A 117 -5.82 -5.62 12.97
N ARG A 118 -6.48 -6.59 13.65
CA ARG A 118 -7.93 -6.63 13.72
C ARG A 118 -8.55 -5.35 14.31
N ARG A 119 -7.98 -4.82 15.40
CA ARG A 119 -8.46 -3.57 15.99
C ARG A 119 -8.32 -2.38 15.06
N ALA A 120 -7.22 -2.33 14.31
CA ALA A 120 -7.00 -1.27 13.33
C ALA A 120 -7.96 -1.37 12.15
N PHE A 121 -8.24 -2.59 11.66
CA PHE A 121 -9.29 -2.80 10.66
C PHE A 121 -10.69 -2.37 11.18
N ASP A 122 -11.02 -2.75 12.42
CA ASP A 122 -12.29 -2.35 13.05
C ASP A 122 -12.38 -0.82 13.21
N ALA A 123 -11.28 -0.14 13.57
CA ALA A 123 -11.21 1.31 13.68
C ALA A 123 -11.33 2.00 12.30
N ALA A 124 -10.61 1.50 11.29
CA ALA A 124 -10.70 2.02 9.92
C ALA A 124 -12.10 1.84 9.34
N ALA A 125 -12.74 0.69 9.56
CA ALA A 125 -14.13 0.44 9.20
C ALA A 125 -15.12 1.39 9.91
N GLY A 126 -14.79 1.82 11.13
CA GLY A 126 -15.51 2.86 11.87
C GLY A 126 -15.24 4.29 11.40
N GLY A 127 -14.36 4.47 10.38
CA GLY A 127 -14.03 5.77 9.82
C GLY A 127 -12.77 6.44 10.40
N ASP A 128 -12.09 5.80 11.35
CA ASP A 128 -10.80 6.30 11.87
C ASP A 128 -9.65 5.83 10.95
N LEU A 129 -9.41 6.61 9.89
CA LEU A 129 -8.34 6.36 8.92
C LEU A 129 -6.96 6.86 9.39
N GLY A 130 -6.88 7.47 10.58
CA GLY A 130 -5.63 7.92 11.20
C GLY A 130 -4.84 6.81 11.89
N VAL A 131 -5.44 5.64 12.10
CA VAL A 131 -4.78 4.50 12.77
C VAL A 131 -3.59 4.03 11.96
N ARG A 132 -2.43 3.84 12.64
CA ARG A 132 -1.20 3.29 12.06
C ARG A 132 -0.78 2.07 12.86
N ILE A 133 -0.35 1.02 12.15
CA ILE A 133 0.06 -0.26 12.74
C ILE A 133 1.56 -0.48 12.61
N GLY A 134 2.17 0.01 11.52
CA GLY A 134 3.58 -0.24 11.19
C GLY A 134 4.52 0.14 12.32
N GLU A 135 4.30 1.28 12.97
CA GLU A 135 5.08 1.72 14.14
C GLU A 135 4.86 0.81 15.37
N GLY A 136 3.65 0.25 15.53
CA GLY A 136 3.27 -0.62 16.65
C GLY A 136 3.77 -2.06 16.52
N MET A 137 4.24 -2.47 15.34
CA MET A 137 4.77 -3.83 15.09
C MET A 137 6.23 -4.01 15.54
N GLY A 138 6.88 -2.94 16.01
CA GLY A 138 8.27 -2.98 16.48
C GLY A 138 9.24 -3.32 15.34
N GLY A 139 10.46 -3.78 15.67
CA GLY A 139 11.49 -4.11 14.70
C GLY A 139 11.27 -5.43 13.94
N ARG A 140 10.04 -5.91 13.79
CA ARG A 140 9.72 -7.14 13.02
C ARG A 140 9.98 -6.91 11.53
N ARG A 141 10.48 -7.97 10.88
CA ARG A 141 10.76 -8.00 9.43
C ARG A 141 10.15 -9.26 8.81
N ASP A 142 8.90 -9.54 9.18
CA ASP A 142 8.15 -10.70 8.70
C ASP A 142 6.91 -10.24 7.89
N GLU A 143 6.19 -11.18 7.32
CA GLU A 143 4.99 -10.97 6.50
C GLU A 143 3.89 -10.20 7.24
N LEU A 144 3.84 -10.31 8.58
CA LEU A 144 2.89 -9.55 9.39
C LEU A 144 3.27 -8.06 9.47
N ALA A 145 4.57 -7.75 9.46
CA ALA A 145 5.03 -6.36 9.41
C ALA A 145 4.80 -5.75 8.03
N ASP A 146 4.95 -6.55 6.95
CA ASP A 146 4.62 -6.13 5.59
C ASP A 146 3.13 -5.83 5.46
N LEU A 147 2.28 -6.72 5.94
CA LEU A 147 0.83 -6.52 5.98
C LEU A 147 0.42 -5.29 6.79
N GLY A 148 1.13 -4.98 7.88
CA GLY A 148 0.92 -3.75 8.65
C GLY A 148 1.24 -2.50 7.85
N ARG A 149 2.33 -2.51 7.06
CA ARG A 149 2.70 -1.40 6.17
C ARG A 149 1.71 -1.23 5.02
N ASP A 150 1.27 -2.33 4.42
CA ASP A 150 0.26 -2.30 3.35
C ASP A 150 -1.07 -1.74 3.86
N PHE A 151 -1.46 -2.10 5.10
CA PHE A 151 -2.63 -1.53 5.76
C PHE A 151 -2.47 -0.01 5.95
N ASP A 152 -1.31 0.45 6.46
CA ASP A 152 -1.05 1.88 6.68
C ASP A 152 -1.11 2.67 5.36
N HIS A 153 -0.52 2.14 4.28
CA HIS A 153 -0.61 2.74 2.94
C HIS A 153 -2.06 2.78 2.41
N MET A 154 -2.82 1.72 2.63
CA MET A 154 -4.23 1.68 2.23
C MET A 154 -5.05 2.72 3.00
N THR A 155 -4.91 2.80 4.32
CA THR A 155 -5.67 3.77 5.15
C THR A 155 -5.27 5.21 4.85
N GLU A 156 -4.00 5.47 4.53
CA GLU A 156 -3.53 6.78 4.09
C GLU A 156 -4.19 7.21 2.76
N ARG A 157 -4.19 6.32 1.75
CA ARG A 157 -4.85 6.58 0.47
C ARG A 157 -6.35 6.82 0.64
N LEU A 158 -7.02 5.99 1.45
CA LEU A 158 -8.44 6.18 1.77
C LEU A 158 -8.68 7.51 2.49
N GLY A 159 -7.81 7.88 3.44
CA GLY A 159 -7.86 9.16 4.14
C GLY A 159 -7.79 10.35 3.18
N HIS A 160 -6.84 10.34 2.25
CA HIS A 160 -6.71 11.37 1.23
C HIS A 160 -7.94 11.45 0.31
N LEU A 161 -8.50 10.30 -0.09
CA LEU A 161 -9.73 10.27 -0.91
C LEU A 161 -10.93 10.85 -0.17
N VAL A 162 -11.17 10.45 1.08
CA VAL A 162 -12.29 10.94 1.91
C VAL A 162 -12.14 12.44 2.20
N GLU A 163 -10.94 12.90 2.52
CA GLU A 163 -10.66 14.30 2.77
C GLU A 163 -10.81 15.15 1.51
N GLY A 164 -10.34 14.64 0.35
CA GLY A 164 -10.56 15.26 -0.96
C GLY A 164 -12.04 15.38 -1.29
N GLN A 165 -12.83 14.33 -1.05
CA GLN A 165 -14.29 14.35 -1.27
C GLN A 165 -15.01 15.35 -0.35
N LYS A 166 -14.63 15.40 0.93
CA LYS A 166 -15.20 16.39 1.86
C LYS A 166 -14.91 17.82 1.43
N ARG A 167 -13.66 18.11 1.02
CA ARG A 167 -13.28 19.43 0.49
C ARG A 167 -14.08 19.78 -0.74
N LEU A 168 -14.18 18.86 -1.70
CA LEU A 168 -14.99 19.05 -2.91
C LEU A 168 -16.43 19.43 -2.59
N LEU A 169 -17.10 18.69 -1.70
CA LEU A 169 -18.49 18.97 -1.29
C LEU A 169 -18.62 20.33 -0.59
N HIS A 170 -17.65 20.71 0.22
CA HIS A 170 -17.60 22.02 0.87
C HIS A 170 -17.48 23.14 -0.15
N ASP A 171 -16.54 23.02 -1.09
CA ASP A 171 -16.26 24.02 -2.12
C ASP A 171 -17.44 24.15 -3.09
N VAL A 172 -18.05 23.03 -3.50
CA VAL A 172 -19.29 23.01 -4.30
C VAL A 172 -20.39 23.80 -3.60
N SER A 173 -20.59 23.54 -2.30
CA SER A 173 -21.64 24.24 -1.54
C SER A 173 -21.41 25.76 -1.48
N HIS A 174 -20.17 26.19 -1.39
CA HIS A 174 -19.78 27.58 -1.39
C HIS A 174 -19.96 28.21 -2.79
N GLU A 175 -19.50 27.56 -3.85
CA GLU A 175 -19.59 28.07 -5.21
C GLU A 175 -21.02 28.07 -5.77
N MET A 176 -21.90 27.19 -5.30
CA MET A 176 -23.32 27.20 -5.66
C MET A 176 -24.12 28.30 -4.92
N ARG A 177 -23.72 28.64 -3.70
CA ARG A 177 -24.45 29.67 -2.91
C ARG A 177 -24.42 31.06 -3.57
N SER A 178 -23.28 31.42 -4.19
CA SER A 178 -23.08 32.70 -4.82
C SER A 178 -24.02 32.95 -6.04
N PRO A 179 -24.06 32.05 -7.07
CA PRO A 179 -25.00 32.22 -8.18
C PRO A 179 -26.46 32.15 -7.75
N LEU A 180 -26.78 31.28 -6.77
CA LEU A 180 -28.16 31.21 -6.23
C LEU A 180 -28.59 32.53 -5.57
N ALA A 181 -27.69 33.17 -4.81
CA ALA A 181 -27.96 34.47 -4.23
C ALA A 181 -28.13 35.55 -5.30
N ARG A 182 -27.34 35.53 -6.40
CA ARG A 182 -27.50 36.46 -7.54
C ARG A 182 -28.82 36.23 -8.29
N LEU A 183 -29.22 34.95 -8.49
CA LEU A 183 -30.53 34.61 -9.06
C LEU A 183 -31.67 35.14 -8.21
N GLN A 184 -31.64 34.92 -6.88
CA GLN A 184 -32.66 35.43 -5.97
C GLN A 184 -32.74 36.96 -5.98
N ALA A 185 -31.59 37.65 -6.02
CA ALA A 185 -31.53 39.09 -6.13
C ALA A 185 -32.11 39.59 -7.47
N ALA A 186 -31.78 38.92 -8.58
CA ALA A 186 -32.33 39.24 -9.90
C ALA A 186 -33.86 39.06 -9.95
N ILE A 187 -34.39 37.96 -9.40
CA ILE A 187 -35.82 37.72 -9.27
C ILE A 187 -36.49 38.82 -8.41
N GLY A 188 -35.85 39.23 -7.32
CA GLY A 188 -36.34 40.35 -6.49
C GLY A 188 -36.41 41.68 -7.25
N LEU A 189 -35.38 41.98 -8.05
CA LEU A 189 -35.31 43.16 -8.91
C LEU A 189 -36.40 43.15 -10.01
N ALA A 190 -36.58 42.00 -10.68
CA ALA A 190 -37.64 41.86 -11.70
C ALA A 190 -39.05 42.18 -11.16
N ARG A 191 -39.29 41.86 -9.88
CA ARG A 191 -40.57 42.17 -9.21
C ARG A 191 -40.72 43.64 -8.83
N GLN A 192 -39.62 44.35 -8.53
CA GLN A 192 -39.62 45.73 -8.07
C GLN A 192 -39.49 46.73 -9.20
N GLN A 193 -38.86 46.36 -10.31
CA GLN A 193 -38.56 47.22 -11.46
C GLN A 193 -39.01 46.56 -12.77
N PRO A 194 -40.31 46.58 -13.08
CA PRO A 194 -40.86 45.97 -14.31
C PRO A 194 -40.31 46.58 -15.60
N GLU A 195 -39.83 47.80 -15.57
CA GLU A 195 -39.22 48.51 -16.71
C GLU A 195 -37.88 47.91 -17.14
N HIS A 196 -37.19 47.17 -16.24
CA HIS A 196 -35.93 46.47 -16.53
C HIS A 196 -36.08 44.93 -16.60
N PHE A 197 -37.29 44.44 -16.88
CA PHE A 197 -37.62 43.02 -16.86
C PHE A 197 -36.76 42.21 -17.82
N ASP A 198 -36.58 42.65 -19.07
CA ASP A 198 -35.82 41.95 -20.10
C ASP A 198 -34.33 41.86 -19.75
N GLU A 199 -33.72 42.90 -19.23
CA GLU A 199 -32.32 42.87 -18.76
C GLU A 199 -32.13 41.93 -17.57
N THR A 200 -33.11 41.89 -16.69
CA THR A 200 -33.09 41.04 -15.50
C THR A 200 -33.30 39.58 -15.89
N LEU A 201 -34.21 39.33 -16.87
CA LEU A 201 -34.42 37.99 -17.42
C LEU A 201 -33.14 37.45 -18.07
N ALA A 202 -32.49 38.24 -18.94
CA ALA A 202 -31.22 37.89 -19.55
C ALA A 202 -30.11 37.62 -18.52
N ARG A 203 -30.18 38.31 -17.35
CA ARG A 203 -29.22 38.01 -16.24
C ARG A 203 -29.53 36.69 -15.55
N ILE A 204 -30.81 36.36 -15.35
CA ILE A 204 -31.26 35.08 -14.78
C ILE A 204 -30.85 33.94 -15.70
N GLU A 205 -31.08 34.06 -17.01
CA GLU A 205 -30.68 33.06 -18.01
C GLU A 205 -29.17 32.80 -17.96
N ARG A 206 -28.32 33.84 -17.99
CA ARG A 206 -26.87 33.71 -17.88
C ARG A 206 -26.41 33.06 -16.59
N GLU A 207 -27.06 33.33 -15.45
CA GLU A 207 -26.69 32.63 -14.19
C GLU A 207 -27.15 31.17 -14.19
N GLY A 208 -28.28 30.85 -14.86
CA GLY A 208 -28.75 29.49 -15.10
C GLY A 208 -27.74 28.69 -15.93
N GLU A 209 -27.34 29.22 -17.10
CA GLU A 209 -26.32 28.61 -17.97
C GLU A 209 -24.99 28.36 -17.23
N ARG A 210 -24.56 29.29 -16.38
CA ARG A 210 -23.36 29.14 -15.56
C ARG A 210 -23.49 28.01 -14.54
N MET A 211 -24.66 27.87 -13.91
CA MET A 211 -24.91 26.78 -12.97
C MET A 211 -24.92 25.42 -13.66
N ASP A 212 -25.52 25.33 -14.85
CA ASP A 212 -25.53 24.11 -15.65
C ASP A 212 -24.09 23.71 -16.03
N ALA A 213 -23.27 24.66 -16.50
CA ALA A 213 -21.86 24.42 -16.79
C ALA A 213 -21.08 23.94 -15.54
N LEU A 214 -21.35 24.52 -14.36
CA LEU A 214 -20.73 24.06 -13.11
C LEU A 214 -21.10 22.60 -12.78
N VAL A 215 -22.38 22.25 -12.92
CA VAL A 215 -22.86 20.89 -12.67
C VAL A 215 -22.21 19.92 -13.63
N ASP A 216 -22.09 20.24 -14.91
CA ASP A 216 -21.42 19.40 -15.92
C ASP A 216 -19.95 19.22 -15.66
N GLU A 217 -19.24 20.27 -15.20
CA GLU A 217 -17.84 20.16 -14.77
C GLU A 217 -17.69 19.25 -13.56
N LEU A 218 -18.59 19.36 -12.58
CA LEU A 218 -18.60 18.53 -11.37
C LEU A 218 -18.88 17.04 -11.69
N LEU A 219 -19.86 16.78 -12.56
CA LEU A 219 -20.18 15.42 -13.00
C LEU A 219 -19.00 14.79 -13.75
N THR A 220 -18.33 15.55 -14.60
CA THR A 220 -17.13 15.10 -15.31
C THR A 220 -16.01 14.77 -14.32
N LEU A 221 -15.72 15.66 -13.38
CA LEU A 221 -14.71 15.44 -12.34
C LEU A 221 -15.03 14.21 -11.48
N SER A 222 -16.30 14.05 -11.08
CA SER A 222 -16.77 12.90 -10.29
C SER A 222 -16.59 11.56 -11.04
N ARG A 223 -16.94 11.51 -12.34
CA ARG A 223 -16.72 10.31 -13.18
C ARG A 223 -15.24 9.96 -13.30
N LEU A 224 -14.39 10.94 -13.53
CA LEU A 224 -12.94 10.73 -13.61
C LEU A 224 -12.35 10.25 -12.28
N GLN A 225 -12.81 10.78 -11.14
CA GLN A 225 -12.41 10.30 -9.81
C GLN A 225 -12.84 8.85 -9.55
N ALA A 226 -13.97 8.42 -10.11
CA ALA A 226 -14.43 7.03 -10.04
C ALA A 226 -13.72 6.09 -11.02
N GLY A 227 -12.73 6.59 -11.80
CA GLY A 227 -12.00 5.81 -12.80
C GLY A 227 -12.80 5.53 -14.08
N VAL A 228 -13.89 6.24 -14.32
CA VAL A 228 -14.72 6.08 -15.52
C VAL A 228 -14.22 7.05 -16.59
N ALA A 229 -13.26 6.60 -17.38
CA ALA A 229 -12.69 7.39 -18.49
C ALA A 229 -13.45 7.22 -19.83
N GLY A 230 -14.48 6.36 -19.88
CA GLY A 230 -15.22 6.04 -21.12
C GLY A 230 -14.44 5.14 -22.07
N GLU A 231 -14.95 4.99 -23.30
CA GLU A 231 -14.28 4.20 -24.33
C GLU A 231 -13.05 4.95 -24.85
N LEU A 232 -11.95 4.19 -25.06
CA LEU A 232 -10.70 4.73 -25.58
C LEU A 232 -10.62 4.43 -27.09
N GLU A 233 -10.38 5.45 -27.88
CA GLU A 233 -10.23 5.42 -29.32
C GLU A 233 -8.87 5.99 -29.75
N ASP A 234 -8.46 5.75 -30.97
CA ASP A 234 -7.27 6.38 -31.55
C ASP A 234 -7.64 7.78 -32.04
N VAL A 235 -7.18 8.79 -31.31
CA VAL A 235 -7.49 10.21 -31.57
C VAL A 235 -6.40 10.84 -32.39
N ASP A 236 -6.77 11.46 -33.54
CA ASP A 236 -5.89 12.34 -34.28
C ASP A 236 -5.74 13.67 -33.53
N LEU A 237 -4.55 13.86 -32.97
CA LEU A 237 -4.26 15.05 -32.19
C LEU A 237 -4.07 16.31 -33.04
N GLN A 238 -3.68 16.15 -34.29
CA GLN A 238 -3.56 17.31 -35.18
C GLN A 238 -4.93 17.90 -35.46
N GLU A 239 -5.90 17.10 -35.89
CA GLU A 239 -7.28 17.54 -36.14
C GLU A 239 -7.92 18.13 -34.86
N LEU A 240 -7.72 17.47 -33.73
CA LEU A 240 -8.24 17.93 -32.44
C LEU A 240 -7.68 19.30 -32.03
N LEU A 241 -6.36 19.51 -32.15
CA LEU A 241 -5.71 20.77 -31.82
C LEU A 241 -6.08 21.90 -32.79
N GLU A 242 -6.18 21.60 -34.10
CA GLU A 242 -6.63 22.57 -35.10
C GLU A 242 -8.03 23.08 -34.77
N GLY A 243 -8.97 22.19 -34.42
CA GLY A 243 -10.34 22.57 -34.00
C GLY A 243 -10.36 23.44 -32.74
N ILE A 244 -9.63 22.99 -31.68
CA ILE A 244 -9.56 23.75 -30.41
C ILE A 244 -8.96 25.16 -30.64
N VAL A 245 -7.90 25.25 -31.46
CA VAL A 245 -7.26 26.54 -31.73
C VAL A 245 -8.11 27.45 -32.61
N GLU A 246 -8.92 26.91 -33.53
CA GLU A 246 -9.86 27.70 -34.33
C GLU A 246 -10.91 28.34 -33.43
N ASP A 247 -11.52 27.58 -32.53
CA ASP A 247 -12.48 28.08 -31.52
C ASP A 247 -11.82 29.13 -30.59
N ALA A 248 -10.59 28.82 -30.15
CA ALA A 248 -9.81 29.73 -29.31
C ALA A 248 -9.44 31.05 -30.00
N ARG A 249 -9.17 31.05 -31.32
CA ARG A 249 -8.97 32.26 -32.12
C ARG A 249 -10.22 33.13 -32.19
N PHE A 250 -11.38 32.50 -32.37
CA PHE A 250 -12.66 33.20 -32.36
C PHE A 250 -12.93 33.91 -31.01
N GLU A 251 -12.77 33.16 -29.88
CA GLU A 251 -12.91 33.72 -28.53
C GLU A 251 -11.87 34.83 -28.26
N GLY A 252 -10.60 34.58 -28.65
CA GLY A 252 -9.49 35.48 -28.46
C GLY A 252 -9.63 36.79 -29.21
N SER A 253 -10.29 36.79 -30.40
CA SER A 253 -10.50 37.99 -31.19
C SER A 253 -11.36 39.04 -30.42
N ALA A 254 -12.34 38.58 -29.67
CA ALA A 254 -13.18 39.45 -28.83
C ALA A 254 -12.40 40.08 -27.66
N ARG A 255 -11.28 39.48 -27.26
CA ARG A 255 -10.38 39.92 -26.17
C ARG A 255 -9.08 40.55 -26.65
N GLN A 256 -8.88 40.67 -27.96
CA GLN A 256 -7.66 41.15 -28.60
C GLN A 256 -6.43 40.27 -28.22
N VAL A 257 -6.64 38.97 -28.10
CA VAL A 257 -5.60 37.99 -27.83
C VAL A 257 -5.44 37.06 -29.04
N SER A 258 -4.21 36.95 -29.56
CA SER A 258 -3.90 36.07 -30.69
C SER A 258 -3.64 34.65 -30.22
N VAL A 259 -3.97 33.65 -31.06
CA VAL A 259 -3.60 32.24 -30.78
C VAL A 259 -2.81 31.68 -31.95
N GLU A 260 -1.59 31.26 -31.65
CA GLU A 260 -0.67 30.64 -32.61
C GLU A 260 -0.57 29.12 -32.36
N LEU A 261 -0.72 28.33 -33.43
CA LEU A 261 -0.48 26.89 -33.44
C LEU A 261 0.78 26.56 -34.20
N SER A 262 1.73 25.87 -33.59
CA SER A 262 2.95 25.38 -34.20
C SER A 262 3.14 23.90 -33.86
N ILE A 263 2.69 23.04 -34.74
CA ILE A 263 2.75 21.59 -34.58
C ILE A 263 3.56 20.97 -35.72
N ALA A 264 4.33 19.96 -35.43
CA ALA A 264 4.89 19.03 -36.39
C ALA A 264 3.88 17.90 -36.63
N GLU A 265 4.19 16.95 -37.49
CA GLU A 265 3.41 15.72 -37.61
C GLU A 265 3.27 15.01 -36.25
N LEU A 266 2.05 14.86 -35.78
CA LEU A 266 1.74 14.30 -34.46
C LEU A 266 1.19 12.88 -34.63
N PRO A 267 1.58 11.93 -33.79
CA PRO A 267 1.02 10.60 -33.75
C PRO A 267 -0.38 10.63 -33.14
N THR A 268 -1.17 9.56 -33.41
CA THR A 268 -2.42 9.33 -32.72
C THR A 268 -2.19 8.93 -31.27
N VAL A 269 -3.14 9.28 -30.40
CA VAL A 269 -3.11 8.93 -28.98
C VAL A 269 -4.38 8.17 -28.62
N ARG A 270 -4.23 7.10 -27.84
CA ARG A 270 -5.36 6.31 -27.39
C ARG A 270 -6.04 6.96 -26.19
N ALA A 271 -7.17 7.59 -26.40
CA ALA A 271 -7.90 8.36 -25.39
C ALA A 271 -9.41 8.39 -25.68
N ASN A 272 -10.19 8.86 -24.73
CA ASN A 272 -11.57 9.27 -25.04
C ASN A 272 -11.56 10.64 -25.74
N PRO A 273 -12.08 10.76 -26.98
CA PRO A 273 -11.96 11.98 -27.78
C PRO A 273 -12.58 13.20 -27.09
N ALA A 274 -13.78 13.06 -26.53
CA ALA A 274 -14.49 14.16 -25.90
C ALA A 274 -13.80 14.65 -24.61
N LEU A 275 -13.24 13.71 -23.81
CA LEU A 275 -12.52 14.08 -22.60
C LEU A 275 -11.17 14.72 -22.92
N LEU A 276 -10.43 14.19 -23.91
CA LEU A 276 -9.15 14.76 -24.31
C LEU A 276 -9.34 16.17 -24.91
N HIS A 277 -10.35 16.35 -25.78
CA HIS A 277 -10.75 17.66 -26.29
C HIS A 277 -10.99 18.64 -25.14
N ARG A 278 -11.87 18.27 -24.19
CA ARG A 278 -12.19 19.09 -23.03
C ARG A 278 -10.99 19.44 -22.17
N ALA A 279 -10.05 18.48 -21.97
CA ALA A 279 -8.85 18.72 -21.21
C ALA A 279 -7.94 19.76 -21.84
N ILE A 280 -7.68 19.65 -23.14
CA ILE A 280 -6.82 20.59 -23.87
C ILE A 280 -7.51 21.95 -24.01
N GLU A 281 -8.80 21.96 -24.34
CA GLU A 281 -9.62 23.18 -24.39
C GLU A 281 -9.56 23.96 -23.06
N ASN A 282 -9.71 23.28 -21.93
CA ASN A 282 -9.62 23.92 -20.61
C ASN A 282 -8.28 24.60 -20.37
N VAL A 283 -7.17 24.00 -20.82
CA VAL A 283 -5.84 24.62 -20.71
C VAL A 283 -5.70 25.81 -21.63
N VAL A 284 -6.15 25.71 -22.88
CA VAL A 284 -6.12 26.82 -23.86
C VAL A 284 -7.01 27.98 -23.42
N ARG A 285 -8.21 27.71 -22.96
CA ARG A 285 -9.13 28.76 -22.44
C ARG A 285 -8.60 29.42 -21.19
N ASN A 286 -7.92 28.66 -20.31
CA ASN A 286 -7.25 29.24 -19.15
C ASN A 286 -6.14 30.21 -19.60
N ALA A 287 -5.33 29.83 -20.56
CA ALA A 287 -4.30 30.70 -21.15
C ALA A 287 -4.88 31.97 -21.77
N LEU A 288 -5.98 31.86 -22.56
CA LEU A 288 -6.69 33.00 -23.13
C LEU A 288 -7.25 33.95 -22.06
N HIS A 289 -7.84 33.36 -21.01
CA HIS A 289 -8.51 34.13 -19.95
C HIS A 289 -7.52 34.98 -19.15
N HIS A 290 -6.31 34.50 -18.95
CA HIS A 290 -5.28 35.18 -18.18
C HIS A 290 -4.34 36.06 -19.03
N SER A 291 -4.45 35.98 -20.34
CA SER A 291 -3.65 36.78 -21.27
C SER A 291 -4.18 38.21 -21.38
N PRO A 292 -3.31 39.24 -21.29
CA PRO A 292 -3.69 40.62 -21.48
C PRO A 292 -4.01 40.93 -22.97
N PRO A 293 -4.83 41.95 -23.25
CA PRO A 293 -5.06 42.39 -24.63
C PRO A 293 -3.77 42.72 -25.37
N GLY A 294 -3.64 42.33 -26.64
CA GLY A 294 -2.47 42.48 -27.45
C GLY A 294 -1.40 41.39 -27.29
N SER A 295 -1.65 40.38 -26.46
CA SER A 295 -0.75 39.25 -26.25
C SER A 295 -1.03 38.06 -27.16
N THR A 296 -0.15 37.05 -27.12
CA THR A 296 -0.26 35.82 -27.92
C THR A 296 -0.19 34.60 -27.04
N VAL A 297 -1.18 33.72 -27.14
CA VAL A 297 -1.13 32.35 -26.60
C VAL A 297 -0.52 31.47 -27.65
N ARG A 298 0.53 30.73 -27.28
CA ARG A 298 1.21 29.81 -28.19
C ARG A 298 0.96 28.37 -27.79
N VAL A 299 0.45 27.59 -28.76
CA VAL A 299 0.26 26.13 -28.64
C VAL A 299 1.27 25.44 -29.52
N THR A 300 2.11 24.62 -28.95
CA THR A 300 3.13 23.84 -29.66
C THR A 300 2.96 22.36 -29.37
N GLY A 301 3.14 21.52 -30.39
CA GLY A 301 3.06 20.07 -30.27
C GLY A 301 4.24 19.41 -30.99
N ARG A 302 4.87 18.44 -30.31
CA ARG A 302 5.97 17.66 -30.91
C ARG A 302 6.01 16.26 -30.36
N ALA A 303 6.39 15.30 -31.20
CA ALA A 303 6.67 13.94 -30.78
C ALA A 303 8.13 13.83 -30.27
N GLU A 304 8.32 13.26 -29.09
CA GLU A 304 9.61 12.99 -28.48
C GLU A 304 9.72 11.49 -28.16
N GLY A 305 10.15 10.70 -29.16
CA GLY A 305 10.25 9.24 -29.03
C GLY A 305 8.89 8.58 -28.85
N ARG A 306 8.63 7.98 -27.66
CA ARG A 306 7.36 7.34 -27.32
C ARG A 306 6.40 8.26 -26.54
N ARG A 307 6.66 9.54 -26.52
CA ARG A 307 5.83 10.55 -25.86
C ARG A 307 5.54 11.68 -26.82
N LEU A 308 4.38 12.21 -26.67
CA LEU A 308 3.98 13.45 -27.31
C LEU A 308 3.96 14.55 -26.27
N ARG A 309 4.63 15.66 -26.56
CA ARG A 309 4.59 16.85 -25.70
C ARG A 309 3.81 17.97 -26.36
N LEU A 310 2.76 18.44 -25.66
CA LEU A 310 2.07 19.68 -25.95
C LEU A 310 2.50 20.74 -24.95
N SER A 311 2.76 21.96 -25.43
CA SER A 311 3.09 23.10 -24.57
C SER A 311 2.21 24.26 -24.91
N ILE A 312 1.47 24.76 -23.95
CA ILE A 312 0.59 25.93 -24.04
C ILE A 312 1.23 27.03 -23.20
N VAL A 313 1.56 28.16 -23.85
CA VAL A 313 2.26 29.30 -23.23
C VAL A 313 1.39 30.52 -23.32
N ASP A 314 1.09 31.15 -22.20
CA ASP A 314 0.43 32.45 -22.12
C ASP A 314 1.42 33.57 -21.77
N GLN A 315 0.97 34.80 -21.90
CA GLN A 315 1.71 36.02 -21.53
C GLN A 315 1.00 36.76 -20.38
N GLY A 316 0.30 36.02 -19.54
CA GLY A 316 -0.41 36.54 -18.37
C GLY A 316 0.52 36.96 -17.23
N PRO A 317 -0.04 37.29 -16.07
CA PRO A 317 0.75 37.65 -14.89
C PRO A 317 1.52 36.45 -14.28
N GLY A 318 1.28 35.24 -14.77
CA GLY A 318 1.80 34.01 -14.16
C GLY A 318 1.17 33.71 -12.80
N VAL A 319 1.77 32.75 -12.10
CA VAL A 319 1.38 32.36 -10.75
C VAL A 319 2.60 32.29 -9.84
N PRO A 320 2.47 32.52 -8.53
CA PRO A 320 3.57 32.30 -7.59
C PRO A 320 4.06 30.86 -7.65
N ALA A 321 5.37 30.64 -7.44
CA ALA A 321 5.94 29.29 -7.48
C ALA A 321 5.23 28.27 -6.55
N GLU A 322 4.78 28.74 -5.41
CA GLU A 322 4.03 27.94 -4.43
C GLU A 322 2.62 27.53 -4.88
N ALA A 323 2.14 28.18 -5.95
CA ALA A 323 0.82 27.94 -6.53
C ALA A 323 0.85 26.99 -7.72
N LEU A 324 2.01 26.69 -8.30
CA LEU A 324 2.16 25.87 -9.52
C LEU A 324 1.51 24.48 -9.42
N GLU A 325 1.59 23.83 -8.26
CA GLU A 325 0.92 22.55 -8.01
C GLU A 325 -0.55 22.75 -7.63
N LYS A 326 -0.88 23.89 -7.01
CA LYS A 326 -2.21 24.15 -6.51
C LYS A 326 -3.21 24.53 -7.61
N ILE A 327 -2.75 25.06 -8.75
CA ILE A 327 -3.62 25.45 -9.86
C ILE A 327 -4.39 24.26 -10.48
N PHE A 328 -3.96 23.03 -10.23
CA PHE A 328 -4.63 21.79 -10.63
C PHE A 328 -5.62 21.28 -9.57
N GLN A 329 -5.67 21.91 -8.39
CA GLN A 329 -6.65 21.53 -7.37
C GLN A 329 -8.04 22.10 -7.75
N PRO A 330 -9.12 21.31 -7.57
CA PRO A 330 -10.47 21.81 -7.80
C PRO A 330 -10.75 23.09 -7.01
N PHE A 331 -11.46 24.04 -7.64
CA PHE A 331 -11.84 25.35 -7.08
C PHE A 331 -10.69 26.28 -6.72
N TYR A 332 -9.43 25.91 -7.01
CA TYR A 332 -8.33 26.81 -6.77
C TYR A 332 -8.36 28.00 -7.75
N ARG A 333 -8.31 29.22 -7.20
CA ARG A 333 -8.23 30.47 -7.95
C ARG A 333 -7.07 31.29 -7.40
N GLY A 334 -6.05 31.54 -8.21
CA GLY A 334 -4.95 32.42 -7.83
C GLY A 334 -5.52 33.79 -7.41
N GLY A 335 -5.05 34.31 -6.27
CA GLY A 335 -5.60 35.42 -5.45
C GLY A 335 -6.01 36.73 -6.10
N GLY A 336 -6.38 36.77 -7.35
CA GLY A 336 -6.98 37.94 -8.04
C GLY A 336 -8.49 37.80 -8.14
N LYS A 337 -9.21 38.80 -7.65
CA LYS A 337 -10.66 38.97 -7.90
C LYS A 337 -10.91 39.31 -9.38
N THR A 338 -10.65 38.40 -10.29
CA THR A 338 -11.10 38.54 -11.67
C THR A 338 -12.56 38.09 -11.74
N SER A 339 -13.47 39.07 -11.71
CA SER A 339 -14.91 38.88 -11.96
C SER A 339 -15.07 38.40 -13.41
N GLY A 340 -15.21 37.09 -13.64
CA GLY A 340 -15.49 36.55 -14.97
C GLY A 340 -14.82 35.24 -15.32
N GLY A 341 -13.91 34.76 -14.52
CA GLY A 341 -13.25 33.44 -14.73
C GLY A 341 -14.12 32.29 -14.23
N GLY A 342 -13.94 31.11 -14.83
CA GLY A 342 -14.63 29.87 -14.46
C GLY A 342 -14.50 29.49 -12.99
N TYR A 343 -15.07 28.37 -12.61
CA TYR A 343 -15.15 27.90 -11.22
C TYR A 343 -13.84 27.31 -10.68
N GLY A 344 -12.75 27.34 -11.46
CA GLY A 344 -11.46 26.73 -11.05
C GLY A 344 -11.46 25.21 -11.14
N LEU A 345 -12.34 24.64 -11.96
CA LEU A 345 -12.41 23.19 -12.20
C LEU A 345 -11.68 22.75 -13.48
N GLY A 346 -11.51 23.65 -14.46
CA GLY A 346 -10.99 23.30 -15.78
C GLY A 346 -9.61 22.66 -15.76
N LEU A 347 -8.63 23.24 -15.05
CA LEU A 347 -7.29 22.64 -14.93
C LEU A 347 -7.28 21.35 -14.11
N ALA A 348 -8.14 21.23 -13.10
CA ALA A 348 -8.31 19.99 -12.33
C ALA A 348 -8.90 18.87 -13.19
N ILE A 349 -9.84 19.17 -14.08
CA ILE A 349 -10.38 18.22 -15.06
C ILE A 349 -9.29 17.83 -16.05
N ALA A 350 -8.51 18.79 -16.56
CA ALA A 350 -7.40 18.52 -17.47
C ALA A 350 -6.39 17.54 -16.85
N GLU A 351 -5.97 17.79 -15.61
CA GLU A 351 -5.05 16.88 -14.88
C GLU A 351 -5.61 15.46 -14.78
N ARG A 352 -6.88 15.31 -14.40
CA ARG A 352 -7.52 14.00 -14.25
C ARG A 352 -7.67 13.25 -15.55
N VAL A 353 -8.04 13.95 -16.64
CA VAL A 353 -8.16 13.34 -17.96
C VAL A 353 -6.79 12.87 -18.46
N ILE A 354 -5.77 13.72 -18.34
CA ILE A 354 -4.42 13.37 -18.78
C ILE A 354 -3.84 12.21 -17.95
N ALA A 355 -4.07 12.21 -16.65
CA ALA A 355 -3.67 11.08 -15.78
C ALA A 355 -4.42 9.77 -16.12
N ALA A 356 -5.68 9.84 -16.57
CA ALA A 356 -6.48 8.67 -16.95
C ALA A 356 -5.96 7.95 -18.21
N VAL A 357 -5.11 8.60 -19.00
CA VAL A 357 -4.43 8.04 -20.19
C VAL A 357 -2.92 7.87 -19.96
N ASP A 358 -2.48 7.70 -18.70
CA ASP A 358 -1.07 7.58 -18.30
C ASP A 358 -0.18 8.75 -18.76
N GLY A 359 -0.78 9.89 -19.00
CA GLY A 359 -0.12 11.15 -19.30
C GLY A 359 0.26 11.93 -18.05
N GLN A 360 0.98 13.04 -18.26
CA GLN A 360 1.36 13.97 -17.21
C GLN A 360 1.09 15.40 -17.64
N ILE A 361 0.62 16.23 -16.71
CA ILE A 361 0.48 17.67 -16.92
C ILE A 361 1.28 18.41 -15.86
N GLN A 362 2.00 19.46 -16.27
CA GLN A 362 2.83 20.26 -15.38
C GLN A 362 2.77 21.72 -15.79
N ALA A 363 2.82 22.59 -14.79
CA ALA A 363 2.90 24.04 -15.02
C ALA A 363 4.27 24.58 -14.61
N LYS A 364 4.75 25.58 -15.35
CA LYS A 364 6.00 26.30 -15.07
C LYS A 364 5.78 27.79 -15.33
N ILE A 365 6.55 28.62 -14.66
CA ILE A 365 6.59 30.06 -14.96
C ILE A 365 7.32 30.24 -16.29
N ALA A 366 6.77 31.06 -17.20
CA ALA A 366 7.44 31.39 -18.44
C ALA A 366 8.64 32.33 -18.20
N ASP A 367 9.67 32.25 -19.05
CA ASP A 367 10.92 33.01 -18.87
C ASP A 367 10.73 34.53 -18.83
N ALA A 368 9.79 35.06 -19.61
CA ALA A 368 9.50 36.48 -19.66
C ALA A 368 8.37 36.92 -18.74
N SER A 369 7.22 36.32 -18.85
CA SER A 369 6.02 36.45 -18.01
C SER A 369 4.97 35.43 -18.48
N GLY A 370 4.08 35.02 -17.59
CA GLY A 370 3.00 34.09 -17.93
C GLY A 370 3.23 32.69 -17.38
N LEU A 371 2.39 31.77 -17.84
CA LEU A 371 2.41 30.37 -17.46
C LEU A 371 2.67 29.50 -18.68
N VAL A 372 3.47 28.45 -18.47
CA VAL A 372 3.66 27.36 -19.43
C VAL A 372 3.00 26.12 -18.86
N VAL A 373 2.01 25.59 -19.55
CA VAL A 373 1.43 24.29 -19.22
C VAL A 373 1.90 23.27 -20.24
N ASN A 374 2.59 22.25 -19.74
CA ASN A 374 3.08 21.12 -20.54
C ASN A 374 2.22 19.90 -20.27
N ILE A 375 1.83 19.23 -21.34
CA ILE A 375 1.07 17.96 -21.33
C ILE A 375 1.92 16.93 -22.04
N ASP A 376 2.30 15.87 -21.35
CA ASP A 376 3.03 14.74 -21.90
C ASP A 376 2.09 13.52 -21.98
N LEU A 377 1.85 13.02 -23.20
CA LEU A 377 0.99 11.88 -23.48
C LEU A 377 1.83 10.68 -23.98
N PRO A 378 1.50 9.43 -23.60
CA PRO A 378 2.10 8.25 -24.20
C PRO A 378 1.56 8.07 -25.62
N VAL A 379 2.42 7.51 -26.51
CA VAL A 379 2.11 7.22 -27.92
C VAL A 379 2.28 5.73 -28.16
#